data_6d3a88d083aa50d7e40ceb90a4ee0322
#
_entry.id   6d3a88d083aa50d7e40ceb90a4ee0322
#
_cell.length_a   1.000
_cell.length_b   1.000
_cell.length_c   1.000
_cell.angle_alpha   90.00
_cell.angle_beta   90.00
_cell.angle_gamma   90.00
#
_symmetry.space_group_name_H-M   'P 1'
#
loop_
_entity.id
_entity.type
_entity.pdbx_description
1 polymer ?
#
loop_
_entity_poly.entity_id
_entity_poly.type
_entity_poly.pdbx_seq_one_letter_code
_entity_poly.pdbx_strand_id
1 'polypeptide(L)'
;MTSIWPEIEDLLLNVEKPARYIGLERGAIQPPHDPRNVAWLLTYPDAYEVGFPNQGLQILYEIINELSIGEAERAYAPWVDLEKIMREKRIPLFSVDTHRPAN
;
A
#
# COMPACT_ATOMS: atom_id res chain seq x y z
N MET A 1 6.09 12.30 -4.55
CA MET A 1 4.66 12.02 -4.75
C MET A 1 3.90 12.17 -3.43
N THR A 2 2.73 12.74 -3.49
CA THR A 2 1.91 13.02 -2.33
C THR A 2 0.94 11.88 -2.05
N SER A 3 0.64 11.61 -0.79
CA SER A 3 -0.36 10.63 -0.40
C SER A 3 -1.74 11.04 -0.92
N ILE A 4 -2.50 10.06 -1.41
CA ILE A 4 -3.89 10.25 -1.80
C ILE A 4 -4.87 9.81 -0.70
N TRP A 5 -4.37 9.70 0.54
CA TRP A 5 -5.19 9.27 1.67
C TRP A 5 -6.49 10.06 1.83
N PRO A 6 -6.52 11.40 1.67
CA PRO A 6 -7.79 12.14 1.79
C PRO A 6 -8.87 11.68 0.82
N GLU A 7 -8.48 11.17 -0.37
CA GLU A 7 -9.42 10.65 -1.36
C GLU A 7 -9.89 9.24 -1.02
N ILE A 8 -9.09 8.50 -0.27
CA ILE A 8 -9.35 7.11 0.10
C ILE A 8 -10.15 7.02 1.40
N GLU A 9 -9.84 7.87 2.37
CA GLU A 9 -10.44 7.81 3.71
C GLU A 9 -11.97 7.79 3.69
N ASP A 10 -12.57 8.69 2.91
CA ASP A 10 -14.03 8.75 2.80
C ASP A 10 -14.63 7.51 2.15
N LEU A 11 -13.87 6.88 1.24
CA LEU A 11 -14.32 5.67 0.54
C LEU A 11 -14.35 4.45 1.46
N LEU A 12 -13.50 4.42 2.47
CA LEU A 12 -13.40 3.27 3.38
C LEU A 12 -14.66 3.10 4.24
N LEU A 13 -15.49 4.12 4.34
CA LEU A 13 -16.78 4.03 5.02
C LEU A 13 -17.77 3.13 4.25
N ASN A 14 -17.51 2.88 2.97
CA ASN A 14 -18.40 2.14 2.08
C ASN A 14 -17.88 0.75 1.71
N VAL A 15 -16.81 0.28 2.36
CA VAL A 15 -16.22 -1.04 2.08
C VAL A 15 -16.36 -1.96 3.29
N GLU A 16 -16.35 -3.27 3.03
CA GLU A 16 -16.55 -4.28 4.07
C GLU A 16 -15.44 -4.33 5.11
N LYS A 17 -14.20 -4.21 4.67
CA LYS A 17 -13.04 -4.37 5.56
C LYS A 17 -12.03 -3.23 5.34
N PRO A 18 -12.26 -2.08 5.96
CA PRO A 18 -11.34 -0.94 5.81
C PRO A 18 -9.89 -1.26 6.18
N ALA A 19 -9.67 -2.17 7.13
CA ALA A 19 -8.32 -2.55 7.57
C ALA A 19 -7.43 -3.11 6.44
N ARG A 20 -8.02 -3.59 5.34
CA ARG A 20 -7.27 -4.04 4.16
C ARG A 20 -6.43 -2.92 3.54
N TYR A 21 -6.78 -1.67 3.79
CA TYR A 21 -6.24 -0.52 3.06
C TYR A 21 -5.55 0.51 3.95
N ILE A 22 -5.54 0.30 5.25
CA ILE A 22 -5.02 1.28 6.22
C ILE A 22 -3.51 1.11 6.45
N GLY A 23 -3.01 -0.12 6.48
CA GLY A 23 -1.58 -0.40 6.62
C GLY A 23 -1.00 -0.18 8.01
N LEU A 24 -1.84 -0.11 9.06
CA LEU A 24 -1.39 0.16 10.42
C LEU A 24 -1.18 -1.10 11.27
N GLU A 25 -0.97 -2.24 10.64
CA GLU A 25 -0.71 -3.47 11.35
C GLU A 25 0.66 -3.46 12.04
N ARG A 26 0.80 -4.33 13.04
CA ARG A 26 2.06 -4.48 13.76
C ARG A 26 3.19 -4.88 12.81
N GLY A 27 4.30 -4.17 12.88
CA GLY A 27 5.45 -4.41 12.00
C GLY A 27 5.41 -3.61 10.70
N ALA A 28 4.36 -2.84 10.46
CA ALA A 28 4.31 -1.96 9.29
C ALA A 28 5.38 -0.86 9.39
N ILE A 29 5.98 -0.56 8.25
CA ILE A 29 6.99 0.50 8.12
C ILE A 29 6.40 1.59 7.24
N GLN A 30 6.47 2.84 7.70
CA GLN A 30 5.96 4.00 6.96
C GLN A 30 7.10 5.00 6.76
N PRO A 31 8.04 4.68 5.86
CA PRO A 31 9.21 5.54 5.67
C PRO A 31 8.82 6.87 5.04
N PRO A 32 9.44 7.98 5.45
CA PRO A 32 9.30 9.23 4.73
C PRO A 32 9.95 9.07 3.36
N HIS A 33 9.37 9.69 2.33
CA HIS A 33 9.95 9.66 1.01
C HIS A 33 11.20 10.54 0.95
N ASP A 34 12.33 9.95 0.60
CA ASP A 34 13.59 10.65 0.34
C ASP A 34 13.90 10.54 -1.16
N PRO A 35 13.90 11.65 -1.92
CA PRO A 35 14.19 11.61 -3.36
C PRO A 35 15.55 11.02 -3.72
N ARG A 36 16.48 10.94 -2.77
CA ARG A 36 17.79 10.33 -3.00
C ARG A 36 17.75 8.82 -2.95
N ASN A 37 16.68 8.24 -2.40
CA ASN A 37 16.53 6.81 -2.28
C ASN A 37 15.76 6.23 -3.46
N VAL A 38 16.03 4.95 -3.75
CA VAL A 38 15.22 4.20 -4.70
C VAL A 38 13.95 3.75 -4.01
N ALA A 39 12.79 4.16 -4.53
CA ALA A 39 11.49 3.77 -4.00
C ALA A 39 11.02 2.50 -4.70
N TRP A 40 10.67 1.49 -3.91
CA TRP A 40 10.16 0.21 -4.40
C TRP A 40 8.71 0.06 -4.00
N LEU A 41 7.86 -0.33 -4.94
CA LEU A 41 6.49 -0.72 -4.63
C LEU A 41 6.39 -2.24 -4.79
N LEU A 42 6.30 -2.94 -3.67
CA LEU A 42 6.14 -4.39 -3.65
C LEU A 42 4.66 -4.71 -3.81
N THR A 43 4.28 -5.15 -5.00
CA THR A 43 2.88 -5.41 -5.34
C THR A 43 2.59 -6.90 -5.34
N TYR A 44 1.61 -7.32 -4.56
CA TYR A 44 1.11 -8.68 -4.54
C TYR A 44 -0.27 -8.71 -5.22
N PRO A 45 -0.48 -9.57 -6.24
CA PRO A 45 -1.69 -9.52 -7.06
C PRO A 45 -2.88 -10.23 -6.43
N ASP A 46 -3.10 -10.03 -5.15
CA ASP A 46 -4.25 -10.57 -4.44
C ASP A 46 -4.60 -9.64 -3.27
N ALA A 47 -5.70 -9.92 -2.60
CA ALA A 47 -6.16 -9.11 -1.49
C ALA A 47 -5.16 -9.09 -0.33
N TYR A 48 -5.24 -8.07 0.50
CA TYR A 48 -4.36 -7.87 1.65
C TYR A 48 -4.24 -9.11 2.55
N GLU A 49 -5.35 -9.79 2.86
CA GLU A 49 -5.33 -10.97 3.73
C GLU A 49 -4.54 -12.15 3.15
N VAL A 50 -4.39 -12.20 1.83
CA VAL A 50 -3.59 -13.23 1.16
C VAL A 50 -2.14 -12.79 1.02
N GLY A 51 -1.91 -11.54 0.63
CA GLY A 51 -0.57 -11.02 0.39
C GLY A 51 0.21 -10.69 1.65
N PHE A 52 -0.44 -10.15 2.68
CA PHE A 52 0.22 -9.74 3.91
C PHE A 52 1.04 -10.87 4.58
N PRO A 53 0.51 -12.09 4.75
CA PRO A 53 1.28 -13.16 5.38
C PRO A 53 2.31 -13.82 4.47
N ASN A 54 2.46 -13.39 3.22
CA ASN A 54 3.46 -13.97 2.32
C ASN A 54 4.87 -13.67 2.81
N GLN A 55 5.63 -14.71 3.16
CA GLN A 55 6.95 -14.55 3.75
C GLN A 55 7.95 -13.90 2.79
N GLY A 56 7.89 -14.23 1.51
CA GLY A 56 8.80 -13.65 0.51
C GLY A 56 8.62 -12.15 0.42
N LEU A 57 7.38 -11.68 0.37
CA LEU A 57 7.07 -10.26 0.34
C LEU A 57 7.56 -9.55 1.61
N GLN A 58 7.32 -10.14 2.79
CA GLN A 58 7.76 -9.57 4.05
C GLN A 58 9.28 -9.48 4.17
N ILE A 59 9.99 -10.51 3.73
CA ILE A 59 11.46 -10.51 3.74
C ILE A 59 12.00 -9.39 2.86
N LEU A 60 11.49 -9.24 1.64
CA LEU A 60 11.90 -8.17 0.74
C LEU A 60 11.59 -6.79 1.33
N TYR A 61 10.43 -6.63 1.93
CA TYR A 61 10.00 -5.39 2.55
C TYR A 61 10.97 -4.97 3.66
N GLU A 62 11.33 -5.90 4.55
CA GLU A 62 12.26 -5.63 5.64
C GLU A 62 13.67 -5.34 5.14
N ILE A 63 14.18 -6.14 4.21
CA ILE A 63 15.53 -5.98 3.67
C ILE A 63 15.69 -4.63 3.00
N ILE A 64 14.76 -4.26 2.11
CA ILE A 64 14.86 -3.00 1.38
C ILE A 64 14.78 -1.80 2.33
N ASN A 65 13.91 -1.85 3.32
CA ASN A 65 13.76 -0.76 4.27
C ASN A 65 14.93 -0.64 5.26
N GLU A 66 15.75 -1.69 5.40
CA GLU A 66 16.98 -1.63 6.18
C GLU A 66 18.15 -1.03 5.40
N LEU A 67 18.05 -0.98 4.07
CA LEU A 67 19.10 -0.38 3.25
C LEU A 67 19.08 1.14 3.37
N SER A 68 20.26 1.76 3.40
CA SER A 68 20.38 3.20 3.51
C SER A 68 19.92 3.97 2.26
N ILE A 69 19.79 3.28 1.13
CA ILE A 69 19.44 3.88 -0.17
C ILE A 69 18.11 3.39 -0.73
N GLY A 70 17.41 2.53 0.00
CA GLY A 70 16.14 1.96 -0.45
C GLY A 70 14.99 2.27 0.49
N GLU A 71 13.81 2.38 -0.07
CA GLU A 71 12.56 2.41 0.69
C GLU A 71 11.54 1.55 -0.04
N ALA A 72 10.85 0.70 0.70
CA ALA A 72 9.85 -0.21 0.14
C ALA A 72 8.49 0.04 0.78
N GLU A 73 7.48 0.04 -0.05
CA GLU A 73 6.08 0.11 0.34
C GLU A 73 5.35 -1.07 -0.27
N ARG A 74 4.19 -1.38 0.26
CA ARG A 74 3.42 -2.54 -0.18
C ARG A 74 2.12 -2.10 -0.85
N ALA A 75 1.70 -2.83 -1.87
CA ALA A 75 0.40 -2.67 -2.49
C ALA A 75 -0.21 -4.05 -2.73
N TYR A 76 -1.52 -4.15 -2.54
CA TYR A 76 -2.28 -5.36 -2.77
C TYR A 76 -3.45 -5.06 -3.70
N ALA A 77 -3.95 -6.08 -4.39
CA ALA A 77 -5.15 -5.90 -5.20
C ALA A 77 -6.33 -5.53 -4.28
N PRO A 78 -7.06 -4.46 -4.58
CA PRO A 78 -8.25 -4.12 -3.80
C PRO A 78 -9.34 -5.18 -3.99
N TRP A 79 -10.14 -5.41 -2.95
CA TRP A 79 -11.29 -6.27 -3.09
C TRP A 79 -12.32 -5.62 -4.02
N VAL A 80 -13.26 -6.41 -4.52
CA VAL A 80 -14.19 -5.96 -5.56
C VAL A 80 -14.99 -4.71 -5.19
N ASP A 81 -15.29 -4.52 -3.92
CA ASP A 81 -16.03 -3.34 -3.46
C ASP A 81 -15.24 -2.03 -3.65
N LEU A 82 -13.99 -2.00 -3.19
CA LEU A 82 -13.13 -0.82 -3.37
C LEU A 82 -12.68 -0.66 -4.83
N GLU A 83 -12.38 -1.77 -5.51
CA GLU A 83 -11.99 -1.73 -6.92
C GLU A 83 -13.04 -1.01 -7.77
N LYS A 84 -14.31 -1.33 -7.55
CA LYS A 84 -15.40 -0.69 -8.28
C LYS A 84 -15.41 0.82 -8.08
N ILE A 85 -15.30 1.25 -6.82
CA ILE A 85 -15.28 2.68 -6.47
C ILE A 85 -14.06 3.37 -7.07
N MET A 86 -12.88 2.74 -6.98
CA MET A 86 -11.65 3.30 -7.55
C MET A 86 -11.76 3.49 -9.05
N ARG A 87 -12.34 2.53 -9.78
CA ARG A 87 -12.54 2.65 -11.23
C ARG A 87 -13.49 3.78 -11.57
N GLU A 88 -14.60 3.91 -10.84
CA GLU A 88 -15.58 4.96 -11.05
C GLU A 88 -15.01 6.36 -10.83
N LYS A 89 -14.15 6.50 -9.82
CA LYS A 89 -13.56 7.79 -9.43
C LYS A 89 -12.16 8.01 -10.00
N ARG A 90 -11.65 7.07 -10.81
CA ARG A 90 -10.32 7.12 -11.42
C ARG A 90 -9.19 7.28 -10.39
N ILE A 91 -9.30 6.55 -9.29
CA ILE A 91 -8.27 6.52 -8.25
C ILE A 91 -7.27 5.42 -8.60
N PRO A 92 -5.96 5.73 -8.69
CA PRO A 92 -4.95 4.72 -9.02
C PRO A 92 -4.67 3.79 -7.83
N LEU A 93 -4.03 2.66 -8.12
CA LEU A 93 -3.51 1.77 -7.09
C LEU A 93 -2.56 2.56 -6.17
N PHE A 94 -2.60 2.30 -4.89
CA PHE A 94 -1.81 3.01 -3.88
C PHE A 94 -1.16 2.04 -2.91
N SER A 95 -0.11 2.49 -2.23
CA SER A 95 0.52 1.68 -1.19
C SER A 95 -0.32 1.71 0.09
N VAL A 96 -0.31 0.61 0.84
CA VAL A 96 -0.98 0.57 2.15
C VAL A 96 -0.15 1.25 3.24
N ASP A 97 1.12 1.53 2.99
CA ASP A 97 2.00 2.13 3.98
C ASP A 97 1.87 3.65 4.04
N THR A 98 1.98 4.33 2.93
CA THR A 98 1.89 5.79 2.88
C THR A 98 0.72 6.31 2.05
N HIS A 99 0.02 5.43 1.36
CA HIS A 99 -1.10 5.73 0.46
C HIS A 99 -0.70 6.65 -0.70
N ARG A 100 0.58 6.59 -1.11
CA ARG A 100 1.04 7.22 -2.33
C ARG A 100 0.59 6.39 -3.54
N PRO A 101 0.21 7.03 -4.66
CA PRO A 101 -0.19 6.30 -5.86
C PRO A 101 0.99 5.55 -6.48
N ALA A 102 0.69 4.45 -7.18
CA ALA A 102 1.71 3.62 -7.84
C ALA A 102 2.38 4.31 -9.03
N ASN A 103 1.73 5.30 -9.60
CA ASN A 103 2.22 6.04 -10.76
C ASN A 103 2.61 7.49 -10.45
#